data_fa2a51135a8a0e65740d4707c4423cd5
#
_entry.id   fa2a51135a8a0e65740d4707c4423cd5
#
_cell.length_a   1.000
_cell.length_b   1.000
_cell.length_c   1.000
_cell.angle_alpha   90.00
_cell.angle_beta   90.00
_cell.angle_gamma   90.00
#
_symmetry.space_group_name_H-M   'P 1'
#
loop_
_entity.id
_entity.type
_entity.pdbx_description
1 polymer ?
#
loop_
_entity_poly.entity_id
_entity_poly.type
_entity_poly.pdbx_seq_one_letter_code
_entity_poly.pdbx_strand_id
1 'polypeptide(L)'
;MHKNRKFFLIWMTGVWMAGSAVIAIPGVQAQERKPAAEIIALLGEAEIKSPPESQFRKAKLKESLYPQDQIRTLAKSRAKLWFQDETILMLAENTTMNISSFQMDNQGRRQNAVFKVLKGTMRFIIHKFYLGVPPGVRVEGMTAVLGVRGTDCIIEVHSPDLFLNIGNTPAEVTDPATGQSIILEPGVWARVIPGQPILTGRITPSMRRQYINLTQSGQTEIPDDVSNPPALLPGERVVVFGNPLVPQDDQFRNLANPGIQNQVQPPLPSIHHR
;
A
#
# COMPACT_ATOMS: atom_id res chain seq x y z
N MET A 1 -73.25 44.73 -64.81
CA MET A 1 -73.11 43.29 -65.03
C MET A 1 -71.93 42.79 -64.22
N HIS A 2 -72.24 42.29 -63.18
CA HIS A 2 -72.07 41.03 -62.47
C HIS A 2 -70.75 40.32 -62.62
N LYS A 3 -70.08 40.02 -61.51
CA LYS A 3 -69.82 38.65 -61.02
C LYS A 3 -69.24 38.58 -59.63
N ASN A 4 -70.02 37.99 -58.74
CA ASN A 4 -69.62 37.59 -57.39
C ASN A 4 -68.55 36.53 -57.44
N ARG A 5 -67.47 36.67 -56.65
CA ARG A 5 -66.57 35.55 -56.26
C ARG A 5 -66.46 35.55 -54.74
N LYS A 6 -67.10 34.54 -54.13
CA LYS A 6 -66.99 34.21 -52.76
C LYS A 6 -65.60 33.61 -52.46
N PHE A 7 -64.80 34.26 -51.64
CA PHE A 7 -63.58 33.63 -51.09
C PHE A 7 -63.94 32.83 -49.84
N PHE A 8 -63.67 31.54 -49.94
CA PHE A 8 -63.76 30.61 -48.81
C PHE A 8 -62.46 30.71 -48.00
N LEU A 9 -62.51 31.21 -46.77
CA LEU A 9 -61.42 31.20 -45.82
C LEU A 9 -61.46 29.85 -45.05
N ILE A 10 -60.46 28.98 -45.34
CA ILE A 10 -60.21 27.74 -44.57
C ILE A 10 -59.28 28.11 -43.45
N TRP A 11 -59.80 28.08 -42.21
CA TRP A 11 -59.02 28.15 -40.98
C TRP A 11 -58.35 26.77 -40.73
N MET A 12 -57.05 26.68 -40.98
CA MET A 12 -56.24 25.56 -40.51
C MET A 12 -55.78 25.90 -39.08
N THR A 13 -56.40 25.30 -38.08
CA THR A 13 -55.90 25.25 -36.71
C THR A 13 -54.77 24.25 -36.60
N GLY A 14 -53.53 24.78 -36.68
CA GLY A 14 -52.32 23.98 -36.39
C GLY A 14 -52.18 23.75 -34.88
N VAL A 15 -52.43 22.53 -34.44
CA VAL A 15 -52.10 22.08 -33.06
C VAL A 15 -50.59 21.90 -32.98
N TRP A 16 -49.87 22.82 -32.33
CA TRP A 16 -48.50 22.66 -31.95
C TRP A 16 -48.41 21.73 -30.75
N MET A 17 -48.12 20.44 -30.98
CA MET A 17 -47.64 19.54 -29.92
C MET A 17 -46.19 19.93 -29.55
N ALA A 18 -46.05 20.69 -28.49
CA ALA A 18 -44.75 20.90 -27.85
C ALA A 18 -44.31 19.58 -27.20
N GLY A 19 -43.56 18.77 -27.94
CA GLY A 19 -42.88 17.60 -27.39
C GLY A 19 -41.79 18.04 -26.41
N SER A 20 -42.05 17.93 -25.10
CA SER A 20 -41.02 18.08 -24.06
C SER A 20 -40.01 16.94 -24.21
N ALA A 21 -38.91 17.18 -24.86
CA ALA A 21 -37.76 16.28 -24.84
C ALA A 21 -37.18 16.25 -23.41
N VAL A 22 -37.52 15.22 -22.65
CA VAL A 22 -36.84 14.91 -21.39
C VAL A 22 -35.41 14.49 -21.75
N ILE A 23 -34.48 15.43 -21.60
CA ILE A 23 -33.06 15.12 -21.68
C ILE A 23 -32.75 14.28 -20.44
N ALA A 24 -32.67 12.96 -20.59
CA ALA A 24 -32.15 12.07 -19.57
C ALA A 24 -30.66 12.39 -19.43
N ILE A 25 -30.30 13.11 -18.37
CA ILE A 25 -28.92 13.30 -17.96
C ILE A 25 -28.44 11.91 -17.54
N PRO A 26 -27.43 11.32 -18.22
CA PRO A 26 -26.88 10.05 -17.78
C PRO A 26 -26.41 10.25 -16.33
N GLY A 27 -27.05 9.55 -15.40
CA GLY A 27 -26.66 9.57 -14.01
C GLY A 27 -25.18 9.18 -13.92
N VAL A 28 -24.35 10.07 -13.41
CA VAL A 28 -22.97 9.73 -13.03
C VAL A 28 -23.11 8.62 -12.00
N GLN A 29 -22.93 7.38 -12.44
CA GLN A 29 -22.83 6.26 -11.52
C GLN A 29 -21.59 6.51 -10.66
N ALA A 30 -21.82 6.88 -9.40
CA ALA A 30 -20.74 6.94 -8.43
C ALA A 30 -20.12 5.54 -8.38
N GLN A 31 -18.93 5.40 -8.94
CA GLN A 31 -18.19 4.14 -8.91
C GLN A 31 -17.96 3.80 -7.44
N GLU A 32 -18.52 2.69 -6.98
CA GLU A 32 -18.39 2.24 -5.61
C GLU A 32 -16.91 2.05 -5.28
N ARG A 33 -16.38 2.93 -4.44
CA ARG A 33 -14.97 2.88 -4.02
C ARG A 33 -14.79 1.71 -3.09
N LYS A 34 -13.93 0.75 -3.46
CA LYS A 34 -13.56 -0.34 -2.57
C LYS A 34 -12.58 0.16 -1.50
N PRO A 35 -12.78 -0.17 -0.22
CA PRO A 35 -11.83 0.21 0.83
C PRO A 35 -10.46 -0.43 0.55
N ALA A 36 -9.39 0.28 0.86
CA ALA A 36 -8.02 -0.23 0.78
C ALA A 36 -7.52 -0.74 2.13
N ALA A 37 -7.91 -0.05 3.22
CA ALA A 37 -7.44 -0.34 4.57
C ALA A 37 -8.47 0.05 5.62
N GLU A 38 -8.21 -0.35 6.86
CA GLU A 38 -8.94 0.03 8.07
C GLU A 38 -7.96 0.55 9.13
N ILE A 39 -8.40 1.52 9.94
CA ILE A 39 -7.66 2.00 11.11
C ILE A 39 -7.90 1.03 12.25
N ILE A 40 -6.94 0.15 12.54
CA ILE A 40 -7.06 -0.89 13.57
C ILE A 40 -6.50 -0.49 14.94
N ALA A 41 -5.72 0.60 15.02
CA ALA A 41 -5.32 1.21 16.29
C ALA A 41 -5.12 2.71 16.10
N LEU A 42 -5.50 3.47 17.11
CA LEU A 42 -5.35 4.93 17.14
C LEU A 42 -5.01 5.36 18.57
N LEU A 43 -3.84 5.95 18.74
CA LEU A 43 -3.42 6.64 19.94
C LEU A 43 -3.43 8.13 19.66
N GLY A 44 -4.10 8.94 20.49
CA GLY A 44 -4.24 10.37 20.27
C GLY A 44 -5.21 10.69 19.12
N GLU A 45 -4.83 11.58 18.23
CA GLU A 45 -5.68 12.11 17.17
C GLU A 45 -5.07 11.91 15.79
N ALA A 46 -5.91 11.47 14.86
CA ALA A 46 -5.60 11.45 13.43
C ALA A 46 -6.72 12.09 12.64
N GLU A 47 -6.41 12.53 11.44
CA GLU A 47 -7.35 13.17 10.54
C GLU A 47 -7.23 12.57 9.14
N ILE A 48 -8.34 12.51 8.44
CA ILE A 48 -8.46 11.99 7.08
C ILE A 48 -8.98 13.08 6.16
N LYS A 49 -8.48 13.10 4.93
CA LYS A 49 -9.01 13.89 3.84
C LYS A 49 -9.23 12.96 2.64
N SER A 50 -10.48 12.88 2.19
CA SER A 50 -10.90 12.03 1.06
C SER A 50 -11.38 12.90 -0.11
N PRO A 51 -10.93 12.67 -1.34
CA PRO A 51 -11.48 13.37 -2.49
C PRO A 51 -13.00 13.13 -2.65
N PRO A 52 -13.79 14.13 -3.05
CA PRO A 52 -13.37 15.48 -3.51
C PRO A 52 -13.17 16.50 -2.37
N GLU A 53 -13.27 16.11 -1.11
CA GLU A 53 -13.13 17.00 0.03
C GLU A 53 -11.73 17.63 0.08
N SER A 54 -11.67 18.93 0.36
CA SER A 54 -10.41 19.67 0.53
C SER A 54 -9.95 19.78 1.98
N GLN A 55 -10.86 19.53 2.94
CA GLN A 55 -10.59 19.69 4.36
C GLN A 55 -10.35 18.35 5.05
N PHE A 56 -9.48 18.38 6.06
CA PHE A 56 -9.29 17.25 6.96
C PHE A 56 -10.44 17.19 7.97
N ARG A 57 -10.87 15.97 8.26
CA ARG A 57 -11.81 15.65 9.33
C ARG A 57 -11.20 14.64 10.29
N LYS A 58 -11.68 14.59 11.52
CA LYS A 58 -11.22 13.65 12.53
C LYS A 58 -11.45 12.20 12.08
N ALA A 59 -10.39 11.38 12.18
CA ALA A 59 -10.45 9.96 11.93
C ALA A 59 -11.00 9.20 13.16
N LYS A 60 -11.60 8.03 12.92
CA LYS A 60 -12.11 7.15 13.95
C LYS A 60 -11.45 5.77 13.88
N LEU A 61 -11.38 5.09 15.01
CA LEU A 61 -11.01 3.68 15.06
C LEU A 61 -12.01 2.87 14.22
N LYS A 62 -11.54 1.83 13.52
CA LYS A 62 -12.31 0.98 12.59
C LYS A 62 -12.88 1.74 11.37
N GLU A 63 -12.34 2.89 11.09
CA GLU A 63 -12.72 3.64 9.89
C GLU A 63 -11.98 3.11 8.66
N SER A 64 -12.75 2.90 7.58
CA SER A 64 -12.20 2.47 6.28
C SER A 64 -11.51 3.63 5.57
N LEU A 65 -10.36 3.33 4.97
CA LEU A 65 -9.61 4.22 4.10
C LEU A 65 -9.67 3.72 2.66
N TYR A 66 -9.68 4.64 1.73
CA TYR A 66 -9.82 4.36 0.30
C TYR A 66 -8.60 4.84 -0.48
N PRO A 67 -8.38 4.31 -1.70
CA PRO A 67 -7.38 4.90 -2.60
C PRO A 67 -7.63 6.40 -2.78
N GLN A 68 -6.55 7.19 -2.80
CA GLN A 68 -6.48 8.65 -2.83
C GLN A 68 -6.82 9.35 -1.50
N ASP A 69 -7.18 8.62 -0.45
CA ASP A 69 -7.30 9.22 0.88
C ASP A 69 -5.93 9.64 1.41
N GLN A 70 -5.93 10.76 2.10
CA GLN A 70 -4.79 11.25 2.86
C GLN A 70 -5.09 11.14 4.35
N ILE A 71 -4.18 10.54 5.10
CA ILE A 71 -4.26 10.47 6.57
C ILE A 71 -3.08 11.21 7.19
N ARG A 72 -3.34 11.89 8.32
CA ARG A 72 -2.27 12.48 9.13
C ARG A 72 -2.52 12.22 10.61
N THR A 73 -1.44 11.93 11.32
CA THR A 73 -1.39 11.89 12.78
C THR A 73 -0.95 13.25 13.33
N LEU A 74 -1.50 13.65 14.46
CA LEU A 74 -1.12 14.89 15.14
C LEU A 74 0.03 14.64 16.14
N ALA A 75 0.42 15.67 16.90
CA ALA A 75 1.43 15.55 17.94
C ALA A 75 1.02 14.49 18.99
N LYS A 76 1.99 13.71 19.47
CA LYS A 76 1.80 12.63 20.44
C LYS A 76 0.77 11.56 20.02
N SER A 77 0.53 11.46 18.71
CA SER A 77 -0.48 10.56 18.14
C SER A 77 0.17 9.51 17.25
N ARG A 78 -0.46 8.35 17.16
CA ARG A 78 -0.03 7.25 16.31
C ARG A 78 -1.23 6.54 15.73
N ALA A 79 -1.11 6.04 14.50
CA ALA A 79 -2.15 5.25 13.86
C ALA A 79 -1.56 3.97 13.29
N LYS A 80 -2.36 2.89 13.31
CA LYS A 80 -2.04 1.63 12.66
C LYS A 80 -3.14 1.29 11.68
N LEU A 81 -2.74 1.02 10.46
CA LEU A 81 -3.60 0.73 9.34
C LEU A 81 -3.37 -0.71 8.92
N TRP A 82 -4.44 -1.42 8.65
CA TRP A 82 -4.41 -2.78 8.11
C TRP A 82 -5.06 -2.78 6.72
N PHE A 83 -4.30 -3.20 5.73
CA PHE A 83 -4.71 -3.25 4.32
C PHE A 83 -5.30 -4.59 3.95
N GLN A 84 -6.10 -4.64 2.90
CA GLN A 84 -6.74 -5.88 2.41
C GLN A 84 -5.74 -6.96 1.98
N ASP A 85 -4.51 -6.60 1.64
CA ASP A 85 -3.41 -7.51 1.33
C ASP A 85 -2.59 -7.92 2.57
N GLU A 86 -3.09 -7.62 3.78
CA GLU A 86 -2.45 -7.84 5.07
C GLU A 86 -1.20 -6.97 5.32
N THR A 87 -0.94 -5.98 4.46
CA THR A 87 0.07 -4.97 4.74
C THR A 87 -0.33 -4.15 5.96
N ILE A 88 0.62 -3.95 6.87
CA ILE A 88 0.44 -3.10 8.05
C ILE A 88 1.26 -1.84 7.88
N LEU A 89 0.62 -0.69 8.00
CA LEU A 89 1.30 0.60 8.08
C LEU A 89 1.12 1.19 9.48
N MET A 90 2.21 1.68 10.06
CA MET A 90 2.22 2.33 11.37
C MET A 90 2.78 3.74 11.21
N LEU A 91 1.95 4.73 11.48
CA LEU A 91 2.29 6.14 11.42
C LEU A 91 2.71 6.62 12.81
N ALA A 92 3.91 7.20 12.92
CA ALA A 92 4.36 7.92 14.11
C ALA A 92 3.61 9.27 14.22
N GLU A 93 3.92 10.04 15.25
CA GLU A 93 3.36 11.39 15.39
C GLU A 93 3.76 12.33 14.24
N ASN A 94 2.93 13.33 13.96
CA ASN A 94 3.15 14.34 12.94
C ASN A 94 3.44 13.77 11.54
N THR A 95 2.95 12.58 11.26
CA THR A 95 3.14 11.88 9.97
C THR A 95 1.95 12.12 9.06
N THR A 96 2.22 12.42 7.79
CA THR A 96 1.21 12.58 6.75
C THR A 96 1.55 11.68 5.58
N MET A 97 0.59 10.84 5.19
CA MET A 97 0.72 9.96 4.03
C MET A 97 -0.54 9.97 3.16
N ASN A 98 -0.37 9.59 1.91
CA ASN A 98 -1.44 9.44 0.92
C ASN A 98 -1.41 7.99 0.40
N ILE A 99 -2.58 7.36 0.29
CA ILE A 99 -2.79 6.11 -0.42
C ILE A 99 -2.95 6.46 -1.90
N SER A 100 -1.84 6.63 -2.63
CA SER A 100 -1.88 7.11 -4.02
C SER A 100 -2.61 6.13 -4.93
N SER A 101 -2.39 4.82 -4.73
CA SER A 101 -3.17 3.74 -5.35
C SER A 101 -3.12 2.48 -4.51
N PHE A 102 -4.17 1.68 -4.60
CA PHE A 102 -4.23 0.35 -4.03
C PHE A 102 -5.18 -0.49 -4.88
N GLN A 103 -4.68 -1.57 -5.46
CA GLN A 103 -5.43 -2.42 -6.38
C GLN A 103 -5.21 -3.89 -6.05
N MET A 104 -6.31 -4.62 -5.93
CA MET A 104 -6.35 -6.07 -5.78
C MET A 104 -6.97 -6.68 -7.03
N ASP A 105 -6.54 -7.88 -7.42
CA ASP A 105 -7.22 -8.67 -8.45
C ASP A 105 -8.43 -9.41 -7.88
N ASN A 106 -9.15 -10.11 -8.75
CA ASN A 106 -10.33 -10.89 -8.36
C ASN A 106 -9.99 -12.14 -7.51
N GLN A 107 -8.70 -12.47 -7.39
CA GLN A 107 -8.19 -13.58 -6.59
C GLN A 107 -7.68 -13.11 -5.21
N GLY A 108 -7.87 -11.83 -4.87
CA GLY A 108 -7.40 -11.25 -3.62
C GLY A 108 -5.89 -11.02 -3.57
N ARG A 109 -5.21 -10.94 -4.73
CA ARG A 109 -3.78 -10.64 -4.81
C ARG A 109 -3.58 -9.16 -5.09
N ARG A 110 -2.60 -8.54 -4.42
CA ARG A 110 -2.21 -7.16 -4.69
C ARG A 110 -1.58 -7.06 -6.07
N GLN A 111 -2.14 -6.21 -6.93
CA GLN A 111 -1.59 -5.86 -8.23
C GLN A 111 -0.70 -4.61 -8.14
N ASN A 112 -1.11 -3.65 -7.33
CA ASN A 112 -0.38 -2.40 -7.17
C ASN A 112 -0.73 -1.76 -5.82
N ALA A 113 0.29 -1.23 -5.14
CA ALA A 113 0.11 -0.36 -3.98
C ALA A 113 1.17 0.74 -4.01
N VAL A 114 0.74 1.99 -3.99
CA VAL A 114 1.61 3.16 -3.96
C VAL A 114 1.22 4.03 -2.78
N PHE A 115 2.15 4.19 -1.86
CA PHE A 115 2.02 5.04 -0.68
C PHE A 115 2.97 6.21 -0.81
N LYS A 116 2.48 7.42 -0.64
CA LYS A 116 3.32 8.63 -0.65
C LYS A 116 3.36 9.21 0.75
N VAL A 117 4.54 9.20 1.36
CA VAL A 117 4.79 9.84 2.64
C VAL A 117 5.21 11.28 2.38
N LEU A 118 4.40 12.23 2.84
CA LEU A 118 4.64 13.65 2.63
C LEU A 118 5.49 14.25 3.74
N LYS A 119 5.41 13.66 4.94
CA LYS A 119 6.12 14.14 6.13
C LYS A 119 6.06 13.08 7.23
N GLY A 120 7.10 13.00 8.05
CA GLY A 120 7.13 12.23 9.28
C GLY A 120 7.72 10.84 9.12
N THR A 121 7.40 9.93 10.05
CA THR A 121 7.97 8.58 10.13
C THR A 121 6.87 7.55 10.01
N MET A 122 7.07 6.59 9.10
CA MET A 122 6.16 5.48 8.89
C MET A 122 6.93 4.16 8.85
N ARG A 123 6.41 3.14 9.54
CA ARG A 123 6.85 1.75 9.42
C ARG A 123 5.82 0.98 8.61
N PHE A 124 6.28 0.12 7.74
CA PHE A 124 5.41 -0.76 6.97
C PHE A 124 5.94 -2.19 7.03
N ILE A 125 5.01 -3.11 7.24
CA ILE A 125 5.26 -4.54 7.31
C ILE A 125 4.45 -5.18 6.21
N ILE A 126 5.14 -5.81 5.25
CA ILE A 126 4.53 -6.47 4.11
C ILE A 126 4.76 -7.96 4.28
N HIS A 127 3.69 -8.69 4.59
CA HIS A 127 3.76 -10.13 4.87
C HIS A 127 3.68 -11.00 3.62
N LYS A 128 2.95 -10.55 2.58
CA LYS A 128 2.71 -11.35 1.39
C LYS A 128 3.54 -10.90 0.21
N PHE A 129 4.24 -11.85 -0.38
CA PHE A 129 4.93 -11.70 -1.66
C PHE A 129 4.31 -12.67 -2.67
N TYR A 130 3.84 -12.13 -3.80
CA TYR A 130 3.26 -12.93 -4.87
C TYR A 130 4.30 -13.18 -5.94
N LEU A 131 4.67 -14.45 -6.17
CA LEU A 131 5.63 -14.84 -7.22
C LEU A 131 5.05 -14.50 -8.61
N GLY A 132 5.90 -13.92 -9.46
CA GLY A 132 5.54 -13.58 -10.84
C GLY A 132 4.82 -12.24 -11.01
N VAL A 133 4.54 -11.51 -9.94
CA VAL A 133 4.02 -10.14 -9.99
C VAL A 133 5.18 -9.16 -9.71
N PRO A 134 5.32 -8.06 -10.46
CA PRO A 134 6.30 -7.02 -10.15
C PRO A 134 6.16 -6.55 -8.69
N PRO A 135 7.19 -5.91 -8.09
CA PRO A 135 7.11 -5.44 -6.72
C PRO A 135 5.89 -4.57 -6.56
N GLY A 136 4.84 -5.15 -5.96
CA GLY A 136 3.53 -4.53 -5.90
C GLY A 136 3.42 -3.40 -4.89
N VAL A 137 4.49 -3.09 -4.13
CA VAL A 137 4.48 -1.99 -3.15
C VAL A 137 5.59 -1.01 -3.45
N ARG A 138 5.19 0.24 -3.61
CA ARG A 138 6.07 1.39 -3.74
C ARG A 138 5.77 2.38 -2.63
N VAL A 139 6.80 2.82 -1.93
CA VAL A 139 6.71 3.88 -0.93
C VAL A 139 7.52 5.07 -1.43
N GLU A 140 6.84 6.15 -1.71
CA GLU A 140 7.43 7.40 -2.21
C GLU A 140 7.65 8.35 -1.03
N GLY A 141 8.89 8.76 -0.84
CA GLY A 141 9.27 9.86 0.04
C GLY A 141 9.33 11.19 -0.70
N MET A 142 10.11 12.12 -0.17
CA MET A 142 10.36 13.42 -0.76
C MET A 142 11.52 13.36 -1.78
N THR A 143 12.55 12.58 -1.48
CA THR A 143 13.80 12.52 -2.27
C THR A 143 14.05 11.15 -2.89
N ALA A 144 13.32 10.13 -2.46
CA ALA A 144 13.53 8.77 -2.97
C ALA A 144 12.27 7.92 -2.97
N VAL A 145 12.37 6.80 -3.68
CA VAL A 145 11.33 5.78 -3.79
C VAL A 145 11.89 4.46 -3.27
N LEU A 146 11.13 3.79 -2.43
CA LEU A 146 11.41 2.45 -1.96
C LEU A 146 10.49 1.44 -2.64
N GLY A 147 11.07 0.48 -3.32
CA GLY A 147 10.40 -0.71 -3.86
C GLY A 147 10.50 -1.87 -2.87
N VAL A 148 9.37 -2.49 -2.52
CA VAL A 148 9.33 -3.53 -1.49
C VAL A 148 8.67 -4.80 -2.00
N ARG A 149 9.30 -5.94 -1.67
CA ARG A 149 8.83 -7.29 -2.05
C ARG A 149 8.49 -8.19 -0.86
N GLY A 150 8.15 -7.62 0.28
CA GLY A 150 7.87 -8.38 1.49
C GLY A 150 8.97 -8.24 2.51
N THR A 151 8.93 -7.19 3.32
CA THR A 151 9.88 -6.93 4.39
C THR A 151 9.29 -5.93 5.38
N ASP A 152 10.02 -5.67 6.44
CA ASP A 152 9.72 -4.69 7.46
C ASP A 152 10.68 -3.51 7.31
N CYS A 153 10.17 -2.38 6.86
CA CYS A 153 10.98 -1.19 6.66
C CYS A 153 10.37 0.02 7.35
N ILE A 154 11.23 0.99 7.60
CA ILE A 154 10.85 2.30 8.15
C ILE A 154 11.33 3.36 7.17
N ILE A 155 10.48 4.35 6.91
CA ILE A 155 10.82 5.57 6.21
C ILE A 155 10.63 6.75 7.14
N GLU A 156 11.62 7.64 7.18
CA GLU A 156 11.52 8.95 7.78
C GLU A 156 11.68 10.01 6.69
N VAL A 157 10.60 10.75 6.44
CA VAL A 157 10.56 11.79 5.43
C VAL A 157 10.83 13.13 6.07
N HIS A 158 12.08 13.52 5.97
CA HIS A 158 12.63 14.87 6.15
C HIS A 158 13.51 15.12 4.95
N SER A 159 13.93 16.28 4.61
CA SER A 159 14.91 16.43 3.55
C SER A 159 16.32 16.38 4.17
N PRO A 160 17.12 15.32 3.93
CA PRO A 160 16.95 14.12 3.06
C PRO A 160 16.15 12.96 3.70
N ASP A 161 15.52 12.14 2.86
CA ASP A 161 14.81 10.95 3.33
C ASP A 161 15.76 9.87 3.87
N LEU A 162 15.32 9.17 4.90
CA LEU A 162 16.01 8.05 5.52
C LEU A 162 15.15 6.79 5.45
N PHE A 163 15.75 5.71 5.00
CA PHE A 163 15.14 4.38 4.91
C PHE A 163 15.90 3.40 5.79
N LEU A 164 15.18 2.56 6.54
CA LEU A 164 15.76 1.50 7.35
C LEU A 164 15.10 0.17 6.97
N ASN A 165 15.89 -0.81 6.56
CA ASN A 165 15.42 -2.17 6.40
C ASN A 165 15.67 -2.94 7.71
N ILE A 166 14.62 -3.07 8.53
CA ILE A 166 14.68 -3.80 9.80
C ILE A 166 14.15 -5.23 9.69
N GLY A 167 13.71 -5.62 8.48
CA GLY A 167 13.22 -6.94 8.15
C GLY A 167 14.35 -7.93 7.80
N ASN A 168 13.99 -8.98 7.07
CA ASN A 168 14.87 -10.09 6.71
C ASN A 168 15.02 -10.32 5.20
N THR A 169 14.39 -9.47 4.38
CA THR A 169 14.50 -9.51 2.91
C THR A 169 14.96 -8.17 2.37
N PRO A 170 15.69 -8.15 1.24
CA PRO A 170 16.13 -6.92 0.62
C PRO A 170 14.97 -6.06 0.11
N ALA A 171 15.20 -4.75 0.07
CA ALA A 171 14.35 -3.76 -0.59
C ALA A 171 15.20 -2.97 -1.60
N GLU A 172 14.58 -2.17 -2.45
CA GLU A 172 15.27 -1.35 -3.44
C GLU A 172 14.99 0.12 -3.17
N VAL A 173 16.04 0.93 -3.01
CA VAL A 173 15.92 2.39 -2.86
C VAL A 173 16.41 3.04 -4.14
N THR A 174 15.57 3.90 -4.73
CA THR A 174 15.87 4.62 -5.97
C THR A 174 15.78 6.12 -5.72
N ASP A 175 16.80 6.86 -6.14
CA ASP A 175 16.75 8.31 -6.30
C ASP A 175 16.16 8.63 -7.69
N PRO A 176 14.93 9.16 -7.80
CA PRO A 176 14.33 9.45 -9.09
C PRO A 176 14.99 10.62 -9.82
N ALA A 177 15.73 11.49 -9.12
CA ALA A 177 16.41 12.64 -9.72
C ALA A 177 17.67 12.23 -10.51
N THR A 178 18.38 11.22 -10.03
CA THR A 178 19.63 10.72 -10.67
C THR A 178 19.42 9.39 -11.38
N GLY A 179 18.35 8.67 -11.08
CA GLY A 179 18.12 7.29 -11.53
C GLY A 179 18.98 6.26 -10.79
N GLN A 180 19.76 6.66 -9.79
CA GLN A 180 20.56 5.75 -8.98
C GLN A 180 19.67 4.86 -8.14
N SER A 181 19.94 3.54 -8.18
CA SER A 181 19.27 2.56 -7.33
C SER A 181 20.30 1.74 -6.54
N ILE A 182 19.92 1.37 -5.34
CA ILE A 182 20.69 0.43 -4.49
C ILE A 182 19.77 -0.63 -3.92
N ILE A 183 20.34 -1.80 -3.64
CA ILE A 183 19.68 -2.82 -2.83
C ILE A 183 19.91 -2.50 -1.35
N LEU A 184 18.83 -2.29 -0.63
CA LEU A 184 18.83 -2.05 0.81
C LEU A 184 18.74 -3.38 1.55
N GLU A 185 19.87 -3.92 1.92
CA GLU A 185 19.97 -5.21 2.61
C GLU A 185 19.36 -5.17 4.03
N PRO A 186 18.98 -6.31 4.60
CA PRO A 186 18.57 -6.41 6.01
C PRO A 186 19.61 -5.82 6.97
N GLY A 187 19.14 -5.01 7.91
CA GLY A 187 19.99 -4.35 8.90
C GLY A 187 20.79 -3.17 8.36
N VAL A 188 20.46 -2.67 7.18
CA VAL A 188 21.09 -1.50 6.54
C VAL A 188 20.09 -0.33 6.49
N TRP A 189 20.60 0.89 6.66
CA TRP A 189 19.89 2.12 6.37
C TRP A 189 20.44 2.79 5.12
N ALA A 190 19.59 3.53 4.42
CA ALA A 190 19.96 4.39 3.29
C ALA A 190 19.46 5.81 3.51
N ARG A 191 20.28 6.81 3.16
CA ARG A 191 19.89 8.22 3.15
C ARG A 191 20.11 8.79 1.75
N VAL A 192 19.06 9.44 1.23
CA VAL A 192 19.06 9.93 -0.14
C VAL A 192 19.05 11.46 -0.13
N ILE A 193 20.20 12.03 -0.46
CA ILE A 193 20.40 13.48 -0.60
C ILE A 193 20.32 13.78 -2.10
N PRO A 194 19.40 14.64 -2.56
CA PRO A 194 19.27 14.94 -3.98
C PRO A 194 20.60 15.34 -4.64
N GLY A 195 20.92 14.67 -5.76
CA GLY A 195 22.14 14.96 -6.53
C GLY A 195 23.45 14.45 -5.90
N GLN A 196 23.38 13.65 -4.85
CA GLN A 196 24.53 13.01 -4.22
C GLN A 196 24.40 11.48 -4.28
N PRO A 197 25.51 10.73 -4.18
CA PRO A 197 25.44 9.27 -4.02
C PRO A 197 24.62 8.88 -2.79
N ILE A 198 23.84 7.80 -2.91
CA ILE A 198 23.04 7.27 -1.81
C ILE A 198 23.99 6.80 -0.70
N LEU A 199 23.85 7.38 0.49
CA LEU A 199 24.64 7.00 1.67
C LEU A 199 24.00 5.80 2.35
N THR A 200 24.81 4.83 2.78
CA THR A 200 24.35 3.64 3.50
C THR A 200 25.16 3.38 4.75
N GLY A 201 24.56 2.65 5.70
CA GLY A 201 25.25 2.21 6.90
C GLY A 201 24.49 1.12 7.65
N ARG A 202 25.10 0.54 8.64
CA ARG A 202 24.48 -0.49 9.49
C ARG A 202 23.52 0.15 10.49
N ILE A 203 22.35 -0.49 10.67
CA ILE A 203 21.39 -0.12 11.71
C ILE A 203 21.94 -0.60 13.06
N THR A 204 22.21 0.34 13.97
CA THR A 204 22.61 -0.01 15.34
C THR A 204 21.42 -0.52 16.17
N PRO A 205 21.65 -1.33 17.24
CA PRO A 205 20.59 -1.75 18.14
C PRO A 205 19.81 -0.58 18.77
N SER A 206 20.46 0.52 19.09
CA SER A 206 19.82 1.74 19.60
C SER A 206 18.91 2.40 18.57
N MET A 207 19.40 2.57 17.36
CA MET A 207 18.62 3.11 16.23
C MET A 207 17.39 2.25 15.94
N ARG A 208 17.56 0.92 15.89
CA ARG A 208 16.44 -0.02 15.70
C ARG A 208 15.37 0.16 16.77
N ARG A 209 15.75 0.18 18.06
CA ARG A 209 14.81 0.37 19.18
C ARG A 209 14.11 1.73 19.09
N GLN A 210 14.83 2.80 18.80
CA GLN A 210 14.29 4.14 18.67
C GLN A 210 13.15 4.17 17.63
N TYR A 211 13.41 3.71 16.41
CA TYR A 211 12.44 3.77 15.31
C TYR A 211 11.26 2.81 15.50
N ILE A 212 11.48 1.62 16.10
CA ILE A 212 10.38 0.73 16.46
C ILE A 212 9.47 1.42 17.49
N ASN A 213 10.03 2.00 18.55
CA ASN A 213 9.25 2.67 19.59
C ASN A 213 8.48 3.89 19.06
N LEU A 214 9.04 4.64 18.11
CA LEU A 214 8.36 5.77 17.47
C LEU A 214 7.09 5.35 16.73
N THR A 215 7.11 4.18 16.10
CA THR A 215 6.03 3.69 15.26
C THR A 215 5.08 2.71 15.95
N GLN A 216 5.40 2.24 17.16
CA GLN A 216 4.56 1.29 17.87
C GLN A 216 3.33 1.97 18.48
N SER A 217 2.15 1.61 18.00
CA SER A 217 0.86 2.07 18.52
C SER A 217 0.15 0.92 19.22
N GLY A 218 0.21 0.86 20.58
CA GLY A 218 -0.62 -0.01 21.42
C GLY A 218 -0.69 -1.51 21.04
N GLN A 219 -1.40 -2.28 21.87
CA GLN A 219 -1.74 -3.67 21.53
C GLN A 219 -2.65 -3.70 20.31
N THR A 220 -2.30 -4.53 19.35
CA THR A 220 -3.08 -4.72 18.11
C THR A 220 -3.93 -5.96 18.29
N GLU A 221 -5.22 -5.81 18.23
CA GLU A 221 -6.05 -6.93 17.82
C GLU A 221 -5.84 -7.10 16.32
N ILE A 222 -4.98 -8.05 15.94
CA ILE A 222 -5.00 -8.60 14.58
C ILE A 222 -6.32 -9.36 14.52
N PRO A 223 -7.20 -9.09 13.55
CA PRO A 223 -8.42 -9.88 13.40
C PRO A 223 -8.08 -11.37 13.33
N ASP A 224 -8.79 -12.21 14.07
CA ASP A 224 -8.56 -13.67 14.14
C ASP A 224 -8.64 -14.37 12.77
N ASP A 225 -9.19 -13.69 11.77
CA ASP A 225 -9.30 -14.15 10.38
C ASP A 225 -7.93 -14.25 9.65
N VAL A 226 -6.89 -13.59 10.16
CA VAL A 226 -5.53 -13.69 9.56
C VAL A 226 -4.88 -15.05 9.83
N SER A 227 -5.38 -15.80 10.80
CA SER A 227 -4.89 -17.16 11.12
C SER A 227 -5.29 -18.21 10.07
N ASN A 228 -6.20 -17.89 9.15
CA ASN A 228 -6.66 -18.80 8.12
C ASN A 228 -6.56 -18.15 6.72
N PRO A 229 -5.37 -18.14 6.10
CA PRO A 229 -5.21 -17.57 4.78
C PRO A 229 -6.12 -18.31 3.78
N PRO A 230 -6.74 -17.60 2.81
CA PRO A 230 -7.56 -18.23 1.79
C PRO A 230 -6.76 -19.32 1.08
N ALA A 231 -7.42 -20.44 0.77
CA ALA A 231 -6.80 -21.57 0.09
C ALA A 231 -6.13 -21.11 -1.22
N LEU A 232 -4.86 -21.43 -1.36
CA LEU A 232 -4.10 -21.12 -2.57
C LEU A 232 -4.67 -21.87 -3.77
N LEU A 233 -4.77 -21.20 -4.91
CA LEU A 233 -5.10 -21.85 -6.17
C LEU A 233 -3.96 -22.79 -6.60
N PRO A 234 -4.25 -23.90 -7.31
CA PRO A 234 -3.22 -24.80 -7.80
C PRO A 234 -2.18 -24.04 -8.64
N GLY A 235 -0.91 -24.08 -8.21
CA GLY A 235 0.21 -23.38 -8.85
C GLY A 235 0.60 -22.03 -8.23
N GLU A 236 -0.16 -21.54 -7.28
CA GLU A 236 0.15 -20.31 -6.57
C GLU A 236 1.10 -20.57 -5.38
N ARG A 237 2.20 -19.81 -5.30
CA ARG A 237 3.13 -19.88 -4.17
C ARG A 237 3.15 -18.54 -3.46
N VAL A 238 2.68 -18.53 -2.23
CA VAL A 238 2.85 -17.41 -1.30
C VAL A 238 4.05 -17.69 -0.43
N VAL A 239 5.05 -16.82 -0.49
CA VAL A 239 6.15 -16.85 0.48
C VAL A 239 5.78 -15.93 1.62
N VAL A 240 5.43 -16.52 2.76
CA VAL A 240 5.18 -15.77 3.99
C VAL A 240 6.52 -15.57 4.69
N PHE A 241 6.98 -14.33 4.76
CA PHE A 241 8.15 -13.99 5.57
C PHE A 241 7.70 -13.82 7.02
N GLY A 242 8.22 -14.70 7.90
CA GLY A 242 7.86 -14.70 9.31
C GLY A 242 8.07 -13.35 9.98
N ASN A 243 7.05 -12.89 10.68
CA ASN A 243 7.18 -11.77 11.61
C ASN A 243 8.07 -12.21 12.78
N PRO A 244 9.14 -11.48 13.16
CA PRO A 244 9.99 -11.83 14.28
C PRO A 244 9.24 -11.85 15.62
N LEU A 245 7.96 -11.45 15.66
CA LEU A 245 7.09 -11.48 16.84
C LEU A 245 6.12 -12.67 16.87
N VAL A 246 6.10 -13.51 15.83
CA VAL A 246 5.32 -14.76 15.84
C VAL A 246 6.28 -15.90 16.13
N PRO A 247 6.02 -16.78 17.12
CA PRO A 247 6.80 -18.00 17.33
C PRO A 247 6.86 -18.77 16.01
N GLN A 248 8.06 -19.11 15.56
CA GLN A 248 8.24 -19.95 14.37
C GLN A 248 7.83 -21.37 14.77
N ASP A 249 6.55 -21.73 14.54
CA ASP A 249 6.17 -23.13 14.53
C ASP A 249 6.84 -23.81 13.32
N ASP A 250 7.65 -24.82 13.58
CA ASP A 250 8.40 -25.60 12.59
C ASP A 250 7.51 -26.30 11.53
N GLN A 251 6.19 -26.22 11.67
CA GLN A 251 5.23 -26.82 10.73
C GLN A 251 5.26 -26.17 9.33
N PHE A 252 5.70 -24.93 9.19
CA PHE A 252 5.74 -24.26 7.87
C PHE A 252 7.00 -24.55 7.07
N ARG A 253 8.05 -25.12 7.68
CA ARG A 253 9.26 -25.52 6.95
C ARG A 253 9.01 -26.63 5.91
N ASN A 254 8.03 -27.48 6.13
CA ASN A 254 7.76 -28.65 5.27
C ASN A 254 6.86 -28.34 4.06
N LEU A 255 6.20 -27.18 4.01
CA LEU A 255 5.37 -26.80 2.87
C LEU A 255 6.16 -26.14 1.73
N ALA A 256 7.39 -25.69 1.98
CA ALA A 256 8.19 -24.97 0.99
C ALA A 256 8.94 -25.87 0.00
N ASN A 257 9.08 -27.19 0.24
CA ASN A 257 9.84 -28.02 -0.68
C ASN A 257 9.57 -29.54 -0.56
N PRO A 258 8.57 -30.10 -1.24
CA PRO A 258 8.36 -31.55 -1.25
C PRO A 258 9.30 -32.31 -2.21
N GLY A 259 10.36 -31.70 -2.79
CA GLY A 259 11.12 -32.27 -3.89
C GLY A 259 12.65 -32.24 -3.81
N ILE A 260 13.27 -31.72 -2.74
CA ILE A 260 14.73 -31.83 -2.59
C ILE A 260 15.03 -32.96 -1.60
N GLN A 261 15.14 -34.18 -2.12
CA GLN A 261 15.87 -35.24 -1.44
C GLN A 261 17.32 -34.79 -1.29
N ASN A 262 17.79 -34.71 -0.04
CA ASN A 262 19.20 -34.55 0.29
C ASN A 262 20.04 -35.65 -0.41
N GLN A 263 20.67 -35.33 -1.52
CA GLN A 263 21.82 -36.08 -1.94
C GLN A 263 23.00 -35.65 -1.06
N VAL A 264 23.19 -36.38 0.01
CA VAL A 264 24.44 -36.36 0.79
C VAL A 264 25.49 -36.93 -0.11
N GLN A 265 26.36 -36.08 -0.64
CA GLN A 265 27.60 -36.58 -1.30
C GLN A 265 28.46 -37.25 -0.22
N PRO A 266 28.98 -38.49 -0.52
CA PRO A 266 29.91 -39.12 0.40
C PRO A 266 31.24 -38.33 0.40
N PRO A 267 31.99 -38.32 1.51
CA PRO A 267 33.26 -37.62 1.63
C PRO A 267 34.29 -38.22 0.66
N LEU A 268 35.02 -37.33 -0.01
CA LEU A 268 36.14 -37.68 -0.89
C LEU A 268 37.24 -38.45 -0.10
N PRO A 269 37.85 -39.48 -0.69
CA PRO A 269 38.90 -40.22 -0.01
C PRO A 269 40.16 -39.36 0.16
N SER A 270 40.73 -39.39 1.33
CA SER A 270 42.00 -38.76 1.67
C SER A 270 43.16 -39.38 0.88
N ILE A 271 43.85 -38.59 0.07
CA ILE A 271 45.07 -38.97 -0.64
C ILE A 271 46.21 -38.87 0.38
N HIS A 272 46.71 -40.04 0.82
CA HIS A 272 48.00 -40.12 1.50
C HIS A 272 49.12 -40.03 0.46
N HIS A 273 49.93 -38.97 0.52
CA HIS A 273 51.23 -38.92 -0.14
C HIS A 273 52.26 -39.67 0.73
N ARG A 274 52.88 -40.65 0.11
CA ARG A 274 54.19 -41.18 0.53
C ARG A 274 55.31 -40.36 -0.11
#